data_13536e31a70191ac17ae849d006e3271
#
_entry.id   13536e31a70191ac17ae849d006e3271
#
_cell.length_a   1.000
_cell.length_b   1.000
_cell.length_c   1.000
_cell.angle_alpha   90.00
_cell.angle_beta   90.00
_cell.angle_gamma   90.00
#
_symmetry.space_group_name_H-M   'P 1'
#
loop_
_entity.id
_entity.type
_entity.pdbx_description
1 polymer ?
#
loop_
_entity_poly.entity_id
_entity_poly.type
_entity_poly.pdbx_seq_one_letter_code
_entity_poly.pdbx_strand_id
1 'polypeptide(L)'
;GSENAPNYEDVQEINVVDDHTITFKLDAPNVAFLDYMTMAILPKHLLEGENMQESEFFRHPIGTGPYKLDSWDEGQAITLVKNEDYFKGAPNIDKIIFKIVTDDNAKAMQMKSGDLDLALLTPKDAKGFADKEGYTCYDMKTSDYRGILYNFANEYWQENKDIIPAINYGIDRQAIVDAVLLGEGMTAYSPIQRNVYNDENMEHFD
;
A
#
# COMPACT_ATOMS: atom_id res chain seq x y z
N GLY A 1 10.72 13.10 -14.21
CA GLY A 1 9.80 13.79 -13.30
C GLY A 1 9.21 12.84 -12.30
N SER A 2 8.54 13.34 -11.27
CA SER A 2 7.81 12.52 -10.29
C SER A 2 6.58 11.89 -10.94
N GLU A 3 6.28 10.63 -10.63
CA GLU A 3 5.05 9.95 -11.06
C GLU A 3 3.78 10.65 -10.52
N ASN A 4 3.92 11.39 -9.42
CA ASN A 4 2.82 12.15 -8.82
C ASN A 4 2.63 13.55 -9.45
N ALA A 5 3.51 14.01 -10.34
CA ALA A 5 3.41 15.34 -10.94
C ALA A 5 2.03 15.61 -11.61
N PRO A 6 1.44 14.65 -12.36
CA PRO A 6 0.13 14.86 -12.98
C PRO A 6 -0.99 15.18 -11.99
N ASN A 7 -0.89 14.74 -10.73
CA ASN A 7 -1.90 14.99 -9.70
C ASN A 7 -1.95 16.48 -9.26
N TYR A 8 -0.95 17.27 -9.63
CA TYR A 8 -0.80 18.67 -9.22
C TYR A 8 -0.76 19.64 -10.39
N GLU A 9 -1.05 19.19 -11.61
CA GLU A 9 -1.07 20.04 -12.81
C GLU A 9 -2.12 21.14 -12.75
N ASP A 10 -3.23 20.90 -12.03
CA ASP A 10 -4.31 21.88 -11.82
C ASP A 10 -3.93 23.00 -10.83
N VAL A 11 -2.78 22.92 -10.16
CA VAL A 11 -2.32 23.94 -9.20
C VAL A 11 -1.77 25.15 -9.92
N GLN A 12 -2.49 26.27 -9.85
CA GLN A 12 -2.08 27.53 -10.46
C GLN A 12 -1.21 28.38 -9.55
N GLU A 13 -1.47 28.35 -8.25
CA GLU A 13 -0.76 29.18 -7.27
C GLU A 13 -0.64 28.45 -5.93
N ILE A 14 0.53 28.59 -5.33
CA ILE A 14 0.79 28.14 -3.94
C ILE A 14 1.22 29.38 -3.18
N ASN A 15 0.47 29.74 -2.14
CA ASN A 15 0.75 30.90 -1.33
C ASN A 15 0.95 30.52 0.15
N VAL A 16 2.11 30.85 0.70
CA VAL A 16 2.43 30.70 2.12
C VAL A 16 1.93 31.96 2.83
N VAL A 17 0.85 31.83 3.58
CA VAL A 17 0.21 32.96 4.29
C VAL A 17 0.96 33.29 5.57
N ASP A 18 1.30 32.25 6.36
CA ASP A 18 2.07 32.36 7.61
C ASP A 18 2.76 31.02 7.91
N ASP A 19 3.39 30.88 9.08
CA ASP A 19 4.14 29.69 9.51
C ASP A 19 3.29 28.40 9.61
N HIS A 20 1.96 28.52 9.60
CA HIS A 20 1.02 27.41 9.80
C HIS A 20 -0.04 27.33 8.71
N THR A 21 -0.05 28.26 7.75
CA THR A 21 -1.08 28.38 6.75
C THR A 21 -0.50 28.42 5.35
N ILE A 22 -0.90 27.47 4.52
CA ILE A 22 -0.60 27.44 3.08
C ILE A 22 -1.89 27.32 2.30
N THR A 23 -2.01 28.00 1.17
CA THR A 23 -3.15 27.93 0.28
C THR A 23 -2.74 27.46 -1.11
N PHE A 24 -3.58 26.63 -1.70
CA PHE A 24 -3.45 26.15 -3.08
C PHE A 24 -4.64 26.65 -3.87
N LYS A 25 -4.36 27.33 -4.98
CA LYS A 25 -5.39 27.77 -5.92
C LYS A 25 -5.40 26.81 -7.10
N LEU A 26 -6.52 26.17 -7.35
CA LEU A 26 -6.71 25.29 -8.48
C LEU A 26 -7.43 26.02 -9.62
N ASP A 27 -7.21 25.60 -10.86
CA ASP A 27 -7.91 26.13 -12.04
C ASP A 27 -9.37 25.70 -12.10
N ALA A 28 -9.68 24.48 -11.58
CA ALA A 28 -11.02 23.95 -11.45
C ALA A 28 -11.19 23.18 -10.12
N PRO A 29 -12.45 22.98 -9.64
CA PRO A 29 -12.68 22.13 -8.48
C PRO A 29 -12.23 20.70 -8.73
N ASN A 30 -11.33 20.18 -7.84
CA ASN A 30 -10.84 18.83 -7.89
C ASN A 30 -11.10 18.13 -6.55
N VAL A 31 -12.06 17.20 -6.53
CA VAL A 31 -12.47 16.49 -5.30
C VAL A 31 -11.40 15.56 -4.76
N ALA A 32 -10.48 15.08 -5.61
CA ALA A 32 -9.40 14.20 -5.22
C ALA A 32 -8.16 14.94 -4.69
N PHE A 33 -8.13 16.28 -4.78
CA PHE A 33 -6.95 17.07 -4.45
C PHE A 33 -6.47 16.86 -3.01
N LEU A 34 -7.41 16.73 -2.05
CA LEU A 34 -7.06 16.50 -0.64
C LEU A 34 -6.43 15.11 -0.43
N ASP A 35 -6.82 14.11 -1.20
CA ASP A 35 -6.22 12.77 -1.13
C ASP A 35 -4.78 12.82 -1.65
N TYR A 36 -4.49 13.64 -2.67
CA TYR A 36 -3.13 13.85 -3.16
C TYR A 36 -2.22 14.55 -2.15
N MET A 37 -2.78 15.34 -1.23
CA MET A 37 -2.02 16.01 -0.16
C MET A 37 -1.49 15.07 0.92
N THR A 38 -1.77 13.77 0.84
CA THR A 38 -1.22 12.75 1.74
C THR A 38 0.22 12.33 1.40
N MET A 39 0.81 12.91 0.36
CA MET A 39 2.20 12.65 -0.01
C MET A 39 3.18 13.13 1.07
N ALA A 40 4.35 12.48 1.13
CA ALA A 40 5.43 12.87 2.03
C ALA A 40 5.99 14.27 1.67
N ILE A 41 6.19 15.10 2.69
CA ILE A 41 6.78 16.44 2.55
C ILE A 41 8.30 16.32 2.63
N LEU A 42 9.00 16.91 1.65
CA LEU A 42 10.45 16.90 1.59
C LEU A 42 11.04 18.14 2.27
N PRO A 43 12.17 18.02 3.01
CA PRO A 43 12.81 19.15 3.67
C PRO A 43 13.59 20.02 2.68
N LYS A 44 13.07 21.20 2.37
CA LYS A 44 13.67 22.14 1.44
C LYS A 44 15.14 22.44 1.80
N HIS A 45 15.44 22.67 3.07
CA HIS A 45 16.77 23.05 3.56
C HIS A 45 17.86 21.99 3.31
N LEU A 46 17.48 20.74 3.02
CA LEU A 46 18.42 19.65 2.72
C LEU A 46 18.47 19.31 1.24
N LEU A 47 17.42 19.62 0.48
CA LEU A 47 17.24 19.12 -0.88
C LEU A 47 17.24 20.21 -1.95
N GLU A 48 17.19 21.50 -1.54
CA GLU A 48 17.22 22.60 -2.51
C GLU A 48 18.54 22.63 -3.26
N GLY A 49 18.48 22.43 -4.57
CA GLY A 49 19.65 22.39 -5.44
C GLY A 49 20.32 21.03 -5.57
N GLU A 50 19.90 20.02 -4.82
CA GLU A 50 20.39 18.65 -4.90
C GLU A 50 19.82 17.88 -6.10
N ASN A 51 20.61 16.96 -6.65
CA ASN A 51 20.09 15.96 -7.56
C ASN A 51 19.30 14.90 -6.77
N MET A 52 17.98 14.92 -6.86
CA MET A 52 17.09 14.04 -6.12
C MET A 52 17.36 12.53 -6.34
N GLN A 53 17.95 12.15 -7.49
CA GLN A 53 18.26 10.74 -7.80
C GLN A 53 19.55 10.25 -7.12
N GLU A 54 20.43 11.17 -6.74
CA GLU A 54 21.75 10.88 -6.18
C GLU A 54 21.89 11.34 -4.73
N SER A 55 20.85 11.97 -4.17
CA SER A 55 20.89 12.54 -2.84
C SER A 55 20.96 11.46 -1.76
N GLU A 56 21.95 11.58 -0.89
CA GLU A 56 22.10 10.73 0.31
C GLU A 56 20.95 10.88 1.31
N PHE A 57 20.12 11.92 1.15
CA PHE A 57 18.92 12.10 2.00
C PHE A 57 18.02 10.85 2.01
N PHE A 58 17.89 10.16 0.88
CA PHE A 58 17.02 8.98 0.79
C PHE A 58 17.60 7.75 1.48
N ARG A 59 18.88 7.77 1.81
CA ARG A 59 19.54 6.75 2.65
C ARG A 59 19.52 7.13 4.13
N HIS A 60 19.45 8.42 4.43
CA HIS A 60 19.43 8.98 5.79
C HIS A 60 18.28 9.98 5.96
N PRO A 61 17.01 9.54 5.76
CA PRO A 61 15.88 10.44 5.74
C PRO A 61 15.63 11.09 7.11
N ILE A 62 15.27 12.36 7.08
CA ILE A 62 14.77 13.11 8.22
C ILE A 62 13.27 13.33 8.02
N GLY A 63 12.47 13.01 9.01
CA GLY A 63 11.02 13.16 8.97
C GLY A 63 10.46 13.67 10.28
N THR A 64 9.15 13.93 10.30
CA THR A 64 8.40 14.40 11.47
C THR A 64 7.65 13.27 12.18
N GLY A 65 7.95 12.02 11.83
CA GLY A 65 7.28 10.83 12.34
C GLY A 65 7.67 10.45 13.78
N PRO A 66 6.96 9.47 14.37
CA PRO A 66 7.23 8.99 15.72
C PRO A 66 8.53 8.20 15.84
N TYR A 67 9.12 7.78 14.74
CA TYR A 67 10.39 7.05 14.71
C TYR A 67 11.38 7.70 13.75
N LYS A 68 12.68 7.55 14.05
CA LYS A 68 13.82 8.00 13.25
C LYS A 68 14.57 6.77 12.72
N LEU A 69 15.15 6.87 11.53
CA LEU A 69 16.03 5.83 10.99
C LEU A 69 17.31 5.75 11.83
N ASP A 70 17.63 4.57 12.32
CA ASP A 70 18.89 4.25 13.02
C ASP A 70 19.88 3.62 12.04
N SER A 71 19.47 2.53 11.36
CA SER A 71 20.28 1.87 10.35
C SER A 71 19.45 1.23 9.25
N TRP A 72 20.05 1.08 8.08
CA TRP A 72 19.48 0.38 6.96
C TRP A 72 20.51 -0.58 6.36
N ASP A 73 20.35 -1.87 6.69
CA ASP A 73 21.12 -2.95 6.11
C ASP A 73 20.39 -3.46 4.87
N GLU A 74 20.88 -3.09 3.68
CA GLU A 74 20.20 -3.32 2.41
C GLU A 74 19.94 -4.82 2.19
N GLY A 75 18.70 -5.16 1.87
CA GLY A 75 18.26 -6.55 1.69
C GLY A 75 18.10 -7.37 2.96
N GLN A 76 18.39 -6.83 4.15
CA GLN A 76 18.36 -7.54 5.42
C GLN A 76 17.36 -6.92 6.40
N ALA A 77 17.58 -5.65 6.81
CA ALA A 77 16.76 -5.01 7.82
C ALA A 77 16.79 -3.49 7.76
N ILE A 78 15.73 -2.87 8.25
CA ILE A 78 15.65 -1.44 8.57
C ILE A 78 15.38 -1.32 10.05
N THR A 79 16.25 -0.60 10.76
CA THR A 79 16.10 -0.34 12.19
C THR A 79 15.66 1.09 12.42
N LEU A 80 14.59 1.26 13.17
CA LEU A 80 14.06 2.53 13.59
C LEU A 80 14.14 2.66 15.12
N VAL A 81 14.46 3.87 15.59
CA VAL A 81 14.42 4.23 17.02
C VAL A 81 13.37 5.30 17.27
N LYS A 82 12.79 5.32 18.45
CA LYS A 82 11.77 6.31 18.80
C LYS A 82 12.29 7.75 18.67
N ASN A 83 11.40 8.63 18.26
CA ASN A 83 11.62 10.07 18.25
C ASN A 83 11.11 10.66 19.57
N GLU A 84 12.03 10.97 20.49
CA GLU A 84 11.68 11.55 21.78
C GLU A 84 10.97 12.91 21.66
N ASP A 85 11.26 13.64 20.56
CA ASP A 85 10.70 14.96 20.27
C ASP A 85 9.46 14.91 19.39
N TYR A 86 8.81 13.73 19.25
CA TYR A 86 7.63 13.61 18.42
C TYR A 86 6.48 14.48 18.95
N PHE A 87 5.90 15.32 18.09
CA PHE A 87 4.92 16.35 18.46
C PHE A 87 3.61 15.84 19.10
N LYS A 88 3.31 14.54 18.98
CA LYS A 88 2.20 13.87 19.68
C LYS A 88 2.64 13.08 20.91
N GLY A 89 3.89 13.26 21.34
CA GLY A 89 4.52 12.53 22.43
C GLY A 89 5.31 11.31 21.93
N ALA A 90 6.41 11.00 22.63
CA ALA A 90 7.26 9.87 22.28
C ALA A 90 6.50 8.54 22.32
N PRO A 91 6.71 7.63 21.35
CA PRO A 91 6.08 6.31 21.36
C PRO A 91 6.61 5.43 22.50
N ASN A 92 5.81 4.46 22.92
CA ASN A 92 6.16 3.54 24.01
C ASN A 92 7.19 2.47 23.60
N ILE A 93 7.28 2.13 22.30
CA ILE A 93 8.23 1.14 21.78
C ILE A 93 9.51 1.88 21.44
N ASP A 94 10.63 1.49 22.04
CA ASP A 94 11.91 2.16 21.85
C ASP A 94 12.52 1.93 20.47
N LYS A 95 12.38 0.71 19.93
CA LYS A 95 13.01 0.28 18.68
C LYS A 95 12.09 -0.65 17.88
N ILE A 96 12.04 -0.43 16.58
CA ILE A 96 11.35 -1.29 15.60
C ILE A 96 12.38 -1.78 14.59
N ILE A 97 12.41 -3.09 14.33
CA ILE A 97 13.28 -3.70 13.34
C ILE A 97 12.41 -4.34 12.26
N PHE A 98 12.44 -3.80 11.06
CA PHE A 98 11.80 -4.41 9.89
C PHE A 98 12.77 -5.39 9.24
N LYS A 99 12.58 -6.67 9.48
CA LYS A 99 13.35 -7.74 8.81
C LYS A 99 12.80 -7.99 7.41
N ILE A 100 13.67 -8.08 6.42
CA ILE A 100 13.31 -8.41 5.03
C ILE A 100 13.35 -9.93 4.88
N VAL A 101 12.18 -10.57 4.93
CA VAL A 101 12.03 -12.03 4.77
C VAL A 101 11.15 -12.26 3.55
N THR A 102 11.76 -12.67 2.43
CA THR A 102 11.10 -12.80 1.12
C THR A 102 10.32 -14.09 0.94
N ASP A 103 10.68 -15.15 1.68
CA ASP A 103 10.01 -16.45 1.64
C ASP A 103 8.94 -16.54 2.73
N ASP A 104 7.70 -16.86 2.35
CA ASP A 104 6.55 -16.90 3.27
C ASP A 104 6.67 -18.04 4.29
N ASN A 105 7.22 -19.22 3.91
CA ASN A 105 7.41 -20.31 4.85
C ASN A 105 8.48 -19.94 5.90
N ALA A 106 9.58 -19.29 5.47
CA ALA A 106 10.62 -18.81 6.39
C ALA A 106 10.04 -17.76 7.36
N LYS A 107 9.19 -16.86 6.87
CA LYS A 107 8.48 -15.88 7.69
C LYS A 107 7.60 -16.55 8.76
N ALA A 108 6.79 -17.54 8.36
CA ALA A 108 5.94 -18.29 9.28
C ALA A 108 6.78 -19.09 10.31
N MET A 109 7.93 -19.64 9.90
CA MET A 109 8.83 -20.31 10.83
C MET A 109 9.47 -19.36 11.84
N GLN A 110 9.93 -18.18 11.43
CA GLN A 110 10.48 -17.15 12.31
C GLN A 110 9.42 -16.61 13.29
N MET A 111 8.17 -16.46 12.84
CA MET A 111 7.06 -16.13 13.73
C MET A 111 6.84 -17.22 14.78
N LYS A 112 6.92 -18.50 14.39
CA LYS A 112 6.74 -19.64 15.29
C LYS A 112 7.88 -19.82 16.29
N SER A 113 9.13 -19.48 15.91
CA SER A 113 10.30 -19.50 16.80
C SER A 113 10.37 -18.31 17.76
N GLY A 114 9.58 -17.26 17.52
CA GLY A 114 9.63 -16.03 18.31
C GLY A 114 10.70 -15.03 17.84
N ASP A 115 11.25 -15.24 16.63
CA ASP A 115 12.20 -14.29 16.01
C ASP A 115 11.50 -13.07 15.39
N LEU A 116 10.18 -13.11 15.26
CA LEU A 116 9.32 -12.03 14.82
C LEU A 116 8.18 -11.83 15.81
N ASP A 117 7.90 -10.58 16.15
CA ASP A 117 6.78 -10.17 17.00
C ASP A 117 5.50 -9.92 16.18
N LEU A 118 5.66 -9.51 14.92
CA LEU A 118 4.59 -9.20 13.98
C LEU A 118 4.98 -9.66 12.57
N ALA A 119 4.08 -10.30 11.87
CA ALA A 119 4.30 -10.70 10.47
C ALA A 119 2.99 -10.68 9.67
N LEU A 120 3.08 -10.25 8.41
CA LEU A 120 2.01 -10.47 7.44
C LEU A 120 2.20 -11.87 6.85
N LEU A 121 1.25 -12.75 7.11
CA LEU A 121 1.28 -14.15 6.67
C LEU A 121 0.26 -14.39 5.56
N THR A 122 0.49 -15.43 4.76
CA THR A 122 -0.52 -15.94 3.84
C THR A 122 -1.70 -16.53 4.63
N PRO A 123 -2.92 -16.61 4.07
CA PRO A 123 -4.05 -17.24 4.74
C PRO A 123 -3.75 -18.68 5.19
N LYS A 124 -2.98 -19.43 4.40
CA LYS A 124 -2.56 -20.80 4.72
C LYS A 124 -1.70 -20.84 5.99
N ASP A 125 -0.71 -19.96 6.08
CA ASP A 125 0.22 -19.94 7.19
C ASP A 125 -0.42 -19.35 8.45
N ALA A 126 -1.26 -18.33 8.30
CA ALA A 126 -2.00 -17.69 9.39
C ALA A 126 -2.93 -18.68 10.13
N LYS A 127 -3.58 -19.62 9.41
CA LYS A 127 -4.40 -20.67 10.02
C LYS A 127 -3.64 -21.50 11.07
N GLY A 128 -2.33 -21.64 10.93
CA GLY A 128 -1.49 -22.33 11.91
C GLY A 128 -1.32 -21.60 13.25
N PHE A 129 -1.77 -20.34 13.34
CA PHE A 129 -1.63 -19.48 14.52
C PHE A 129 -3.00 -19.07 15.12
N ALA A 130 -4.11 -19.20 14.38
CA ALA A 130 -5.42 -18.66 14.74
C ALA A 130 -5.92 -19.08 16.12
N ASP A 131 -5.73 -20.35 16.50
CA ASP A 131 -6.17 -20.91 17.80
C ASP A 131 -5.00 -21.21 18.75
N LYS A 132 -3.82 -20.66 18.45
CA LYS A 132 -2.63 -20.97 19.22
C LYS A 132 -2.41 -19.94 20.32
N GLU A 133 -2.24 -20.41 21.55
CA GLU A 133 -1.94 -19.57 22.71
C GLU A 133 -0.69 -18.71 22.46
N GLY A 134 -0.76 -17.43 22.83
CA GLY A 134 0.32 -16.46 22.65
C GLY A 134 0.32 -15.75 21.29
N TYR A 135 -0.63 -16.05 20.41
CA TYR A 135 -0.78 -15.36 19.12
C TYR A 135 -2.14 -14.70 18.98
N THR A 136 -2.17 -13.56 18.32
CA THR A 136 -3.40 -12.90 17.91
C THR A 136 -3.35 -12.69 16.40
N CYS A 137 -4.34 -13.18 15.67
CA CYS A 137 -4.50 -12.97 14.24
C CYS A 137 -5.48 -11.83 13.98
N TYR A 138 -5.11 -10.95 13.04
CA TYR A 138 -5.94 -9.84 12.58
C TYR A 138 -6.17 -9.99 11.08
N ASP A 139 -7.42 -10.02 10.66
CA ASP A 139 -7.77 -10.03 9.24
C ASP A 139 -7.69 -8.62 8.69
N MET A 140 -6.74 -8.39 7.81
CA MET A 140 -6.59 -7.12 7.11
C MET A 140 -7.40 -7.14 5.82
N LYS A 141 -8.54 -6.47 5.84
CA LYS A 141 -9.35 -6.28 4.63
C LYS A 141 -8.72 -5.18 3.78
N THR A 142 -8.16 -5.58 2.65
CA THR A 142 -7.58 -4.65 1.68
C THR A 142 -8.60 -4.27 0.59
N SER A 143 -8.29 -3.22 -0.18
CA SER A 143 -8.97 -2.90 -1.43
C SER A 143 -8.29 -3.53 -2.64
N ASP A 144 -7.41 -4.51 -2.43
CA ASP A 144 -6.73 -5.22 -3.50
C ASP A 144 -7.74 -5.93 -4.38
N TYR A 145 -7.58 -5.73 -5.67
CA TYR A 145 -8.36 -6.37 -6.72
C TYR A 145 -7.44 -7.23 -7.58
N ARG A 146 -7.84 -8.46 -7.82
CA ARG A 146 -7.14 -9.36 -8.71
C ARG A 146 -8.07 -9.77 -9.84
N GLY A 147 -7.63 -9.58 -11.06
CA GLY A 147 -8.44 -9.86 -12.24
C GLY A 147 -7.57 -10.26 -13.44
N ILE A 148 -8.24 -10.64 -14.50
CA ILE A 148 -7.63 -10.88 -15.81
C ILE A 148 -7.66 -9.58 -16.59
N LEU A 149 -6.50 -9.11 -17.00
CA LEU A 149 -6.36 -7.95 -17.88
C LEU A 149 -6.12 -8.42 -19.31
N TYR A 150 -7.05 -8.12 -20.21
CA TYR A 150 -6.92 -8.43 -21.63
C TYR A 150 -6.12 -7.32 -22.34
N ASN A 151 -5.02 -7.68 -22.97
CA ASN A 151 -4.20 -6.72 -23.70
C ASN A 151 -4.79 -6.40 -25.08
N PHE A 152 -5.61 -5.36 -25.17
CA PHE A 152 -6.20 -4.90 -26.43
C PHE A 152 -5.22 -4.24 -27.41
N ALA A 153 -3.94 -4.08 -27.07
CA ALA A 153 -2.91 -3.78 -28.06
C ALA A 153 -2.58 -5.02 -28.95
N ASN A 154 -2.97 -6.22 -28.51
CA ASN A 154 -2.85 -7.45 -29.28
C ASN A 154 -4.04 -7.61 -30.20
N GLU A 155 -3.80 -7.84 -31.52
CA GLU A 155 -4.79 -7.98 -32.58
C GLU A 155 -5.83 -9.10 -32.28
N TYR A 156 -5.37 -10.22 -31.72
CA TYR A 156 -6.27 -11.32 -31.35
C TYR A 156 -7.40 -10.87 -30.43
N TRP A 157 -7.10 -10.08 -29.38
CA TRP A 157 -8.11 -9.59 -28.43
C TRP A 157 -8.98 -8.48 -29.03
N GLN A 158 -8.46 -7.71 -29.99
CA GLN A 158 -9.27 -6.73 -30.73
C GLN A 158 -10.36 -7.41 -31.59
N GLU A 159 -9.97 -8.49 -32.27
CA GLU A 159 -10.86 -9.21 -33.18
C GLU A 159 -11.83 -10.17 -32.48
N ASN A 160 -11.46 -10.67 -31.28
CA ASN A 160 -12.20 -11.69 -30.57
C ASN A 160 -12.78 -11.19 -29.22
N LYS A 161 -13.25 -9.94 -29.16
CA LYS A 161 -13.84 -9.37 -27.93
C LYS A 161 -15.04 -10.19 -27.44
N ASP A 162 -15.78 -10.80 -28.31
CA ASP A 162 -17.01 -11.54 -28.00
C ASP A 162 -16.76 -12.81 -27.17
N ILE A 163 -15.52 -13.31 -27.12
CA ILE A 163 -15.19 -14.46 -26.26
C ILE A 163 -14.92 -14.08 -24.81
N ILE A 164 -14.69 -12.80 -24.51
CA ILE A 164 -14.37 -12.33 -23.13
C ILE A 164 -15.51 -12.63 -22.15
N PRO A 165 -16.80 -12.35 -22.47
CA PRO A 165 -17.90 -12.76 -21.61
C PRO A 165 -17.92 -14.28 -21.36
N ALA A 166 -17.71 -15.09 -22.40
CA ALA A 166 -17.68 -16.54 -22.26
C ALA A 166 -16.55 -17.02 -21.34
N ILE A 167 -15.37 -16.40 -21.41
CA ILE A 167 -14.27 -16.67 -20.46
C ILE A 167 -14.69 -16.31 -19.05
N ASN A 168 -15.34 -15.16 -18.85
CA ASN A 168 -15.79 -14.70 -17.54
C ASN A 168 -16.83 -15.66 -16.94
N TYR A 169 -17.76 -16.18 -17.71
CA TYR A 169 -18.72 -17.22 -17.26
C TYR A 169 -18.05 -18.57 -17.00
N GLY A 170 -16.94 -18.87 -17.67
CA GLY A 170 -16.18 -20.10 -17.48
C GLY A 170 -15.30 -20.14 -16.24
N ILE A 171 -15.15 -19.02 -15.51
CA ILE A 171 -14.30 -18.91 -14.33
C ILE A 171 -15.14 -19.04 -13.07
N ASP A 172 -14.98 -20.15 -12.35
CA ASP A 172 -15.54 -20.32 -11.02
C ASP A 172 -14.73 -19.50 -9.98
N ARG A 173 -15.18 -18.28 -9.75
CA ARG A 173 -14.50 -17.33 -8.84
C ARG A 173 -14.55 -17.82 -7.41
N GLN A 174 -15.67 -18.43 -6.99
CA GLN A 174 -15.82 -18.92 -5.64
C GLN A 174 -14.87 -20.08 -5.38
N ALA A 175 -14.74 -21.01 -6.33
CA ALA A 175 -13.79 -22.11 -6.19
C ALA A 175 -12.34 -21.60 -6.07
N ILE A 176 -11.98 -20.51 -6.74
CA ILE A 176 -10.66 -19.87 -6.59
C ILE A 176 -10.50 -19.30 -5.19
N VAL A 177 -11.48 -18.58 -4.68
CA VAL A 177 -11.45 -18.02 -3.30
C VAL A 177 -11.30 -19.16 -2.29
N ASP A 178 -12.08 -20.22 -2.42
CA ASP A 178 -12.09 -21.34 -1.46
C ASP A 178 -10.78 -22.15 -1.52
N ALA A 179 -10.29 -22.45 -2.72
CA ALA A 179 -9.11 -23.30 -2.90
C ALA A 179 -7.78 -22.56 -2.68
N VAL A 180 -7.67 -21.30 -3.12
CA VAL A 180 -6.41 -20.53 -3.07
C VAL A 180 -6.32 -19.67 -1.84
N LEU A 181 -7.40 -18.98 -1.49
CA LEU A 181 -7.44 -18.08 -0.33
C LEU A 181 -8.04 -18.75 0.92
N LEU A 182 -8.42 -20.01 0.84
CA LEU A 182 -9.01 -20.79 1.94
C LEU A 182 -10.25 -20.12 2.57
N GLY A 183 -11.00 -19.38 1.74
CA GLY A 183 -12.18 -18.62 2.17
C GLY A 183 -11.87 -17.20 2.67
N GLU A 184 -10.59 -16.80 2.77
CA GLU A 184 -10.16 -15.48 3.26
C GLU A 184 -10.17 -14.40 2.16
N GLY A 185 -11.19 -14.41 1.31
CA GLY A 185 -11.38 -13.45 0.24
C GLY A 185 -12.85 -13.32 -0.12
N MET A 186 -13.13 -12.48 -1.09
CA MET A 186 -14.46 -12.32 -1.68
C MET A 186 -14.38 -12.35 -3.19
N THR A 187 -15.38 -12.91 -3.84
CA THR A 187 -15.55 -12.78 -5.28
C THR A 187 -15.72 -11.32 -5.65
N ALA A 188 -15.11 -10.91 -6.76
CA ALA A 188 -15.11 -9.56 -7.26
C ALA A 188 -15.81 -9.47 -8.60
N TYR A 189 -16.73 -8.53 -8.75
CA TYR A 189 -17.44 -8.26 -9.99
C TYR A 189 -17.08 -6.88 -10.57
N SER A 190 -16.34 -6.07 -9.80
CA SER A 190 -15.86 -4.75 -10.17
C SER A 190 -14.49 -4.50 -9.52
N PRO A 191 -13.62 -3.69 -10.11
CA PRO A 191 -12.39 -3.25 -9.45
C PRO A 191 -12.66 -2.36 -8.22
N ILE A 192 -13.87 -1.79 -8.12
CA ILE A 192 -14.28 -0.90 -7.01
C ILE A 192 -15.24 -1.68 -6.11
N GLN A 193 -14.71 -2.32 -5.06
CA GLN A 193 -15.47 -3.32 -4.31
C GLN A 193 -16.00 -2.87 -2.96
N ARG A 194 -15.37 -1.92 -2.30
CA ARG A 194 -15.57 -1.69 -0.87
C ARG A 194 -15.72 -0.24 -0.48
N ASN A 195 -16.19 0.59 -1.36
CA ASN A 195 -16.44 1.98 -1.07
C ASN A 195 -17.80 2.43 -1.60
N VAL A 196 -18.14 3.69 -1.37
CA VAL A 196 -19.40 4.29 -1.80
C VAL A 196 -19.63 4.31 -3.32
N TYR A 197 -18.62 3.98 -4.10
CA TYR A 197 -18.68 3.91 -5.56
C TYR A 197 -18.92 2.50 -6.10
N ASN A 198 -19.03 1.50 -5.21
CA ASN A 198 -19.39 0.14 -5.64
C ASN A 198 -20.83 0.12 -6.15
N ASP A 199 -21.05 -0.41 -7.34
CA ASP A 199 -22.38 -0.63 -7.90
C ASP A 199 -22.78 -2.09 -7.67
N GLU A 200 -23.69 -2.32 -6.73
CA GLU A 200 -24.21 -3.65 -6.40
C GLU A 200 -25.13 -4.23 -7.48
N ASN A 201 -25.54 -3.41 -8.48
CA ASN A 201 -26.39 -3.83 -9.58
C ASN A 201 -25.60 -4.22 -10.84
N MET A 202 -24.28 -4.31 -10.75
CA MET A 202 -23.46 -4.78 -11.88
C MET A 202 -23.82 -6.22 -12.26
N GLU A 203 -23.73 -6.52 -13.55
CA GLU A 203 -23.91 -7.87 -14.06
C GLU A 203 -22.88 -8.82 -13.47
N HIS A 204 -23.36 -9.94 -12.91
CA HIS A 204 -22.52 -11.02 -12.39
C HIS A 204 -22.38 -12.10 -13.45
N PHE A 205 -21.18 -12.56 -13.67
CA PHE A 205 -20.85 -13.68 -14.55
C PHE A 205 -20.68 -14.96 -13.72
N ASP A 206 -21.81 -15.46 -13.19
CA ASP A 206 -21.88 -16.66 -12.35
C ASP A 206 -22.31 -17.90 -13.12
#